data_fef54ab1112bce60c75126c567877154
#
_entry.id   fef54ab1112bce60c75126c567877154
#
_cell.length_a   1.000
_cell.length_b   1.000
_cell.length_c   1.000
_cell.angle_alpha   90.00
_cell.angle_beta   90.00
_cell.angle_gamma   90.00
#
_symmetry.space_group_name_H-M   'P 1'
#
loop_
_entity.id
_entity.type
_entity.pdbx_description
1 polymer ?
#
loop_
_entity_poly.entity_id
_entity_poly.type
_entity_poly.pdbx_seq_one_letter_code
_entity_poly.pdbx_strand_id
1 'polypeptide(L)'
;MKTRVVIALGANLGDKEKTISKAQKQIGKIRGVELVANSKKYRSEALTENGIDPNQPEYINAVSLIDTTLSPKKLLSRLNEIENKFGRVRSAKWAARTLDLDIIIFGTSIVETKSLSIPHPRAHERAFVLIPWLEIDPEAVLTGVGPVGELAKDMDSLVWVIP
;
A
#
# COMPACT_ATOMS: atom_id res chain seq x y z
N MET A 1 21.25 -6.70 -7.99
CA MET A 1 20.18 -7.72 -7.92
C MET A 1 18.86 -7.04 -7.58
N LYS A 2 17.81 -7.33 -8.34
CA LYS A 2 16.49 -6.73 -8.13
C LYS A 2 15.65 -7.56 -7.16
N THR A 3 14.93 -6.89 -6.29
CA THR A 3 14.03 -7.52 -5.33
C THR A 3 12.59 -7.11 -5.63
N ARG A 4 11.67 -8.06 -5.61
CA ARG A 4 10.25 -7.80 -5.77
C ARG A 4 9.69 -7.18 -4.49
N VAL A 5 8.98 -6.06 -4.66
CA VAL A 5 8.39 -5.31 -3.54
C VAL A 5 6.93 -5.02 -3.85
N VAL A 6 6.10 -5.09 -2.82
CA VAL A 6 4.68 -4.73 -2.90
C VAL A 6 4.48 -3.45 -2.11
N ILE A 7 3.89 -2.44 -2.77
CA ILE A 7 3.59 -1.14 -2.17
C ILE A 7 2.08 -0.95 -2.16
N ALA A 8 1.53 -0.63 -1.00
CA ALA A 8 0.13 -0.24 -0.88
C ALA A 8 0.02 1.28 -0.90
N LEU A 9 -0.98 1.78 -1.63
CA LEU A 9 -1.28 3.19 -1.74
C LEU A 9 -2.68 3.45 -1.21
N GLY A 10 -2.85 4.52 -0.44
CA GLY A 10 -4.14 4.93 0.07
C GLY A 10 -4.28 6.43 0.10
N ALA A 11 -5.48 6.94 -0.16
CA ALA A 11 -5.80 8.36 -0.10
C ALA A 11 -7.26 8.55 0.32
N ASN A 12 -7.54 9.50 1.22
CA ASN A 12 -8.93 9.81 1.59
C ASN A 12 -9.25 11.30 1.64
N LEU A 13 -8.35 12.14 1.15
CA LEU A 13 -8.55 13.58 1.03
C LEU A 13 -8.33 14.05 -0.41
N GLY A 14 -9.05 15.07 -0.81
CA GLY A 14 -8.92 15.70 -2.12
C GLY A 14 -9.37 14.82 -3.28
N ASP A 15 -8.75 14.99 -4.43
CA ASP A 15 -8.99 14.16 -5.62
C ASP A 15 -8.21 12.85 -5.50
N LYS A 16 -8.81 11.89 -4.80
CA LYS A 16 -8.18 10.64 -4.38
C LYS A 16 -7.70 9.79 -5.55
N GLU A 17 -8.52 9.60 -6.57
CA GLU A 17 -8.16 8.77 -7.72
C GLU A 17 -6.97 9.36 -8.48
N LYS A 18 -6.98 10.68 -8.67
CA LYS A 18 -5.90 11.39 -9.34
C LYS A 18 -4.60 11.31 -8.52
N THR A 19 -4.71 11.45 -7.19
CA THR A 19 -3.58 11.32 -6.28
C THR A 19 -2.94 9.94 -6.39
N ILE A 20 -3.74 8.86 -6.37
CA ILE A 20 -3.24 7.50 -6.53
C ILE A 20 -2.54 7.34 -7.89
N SER A 21 -3.16 7.78 -8.98
CA SER A 21 -2.56 7.67 -10.32
C SER A 21 -1.23 8.40 -10.43
N LYS A 22 -1.15 9.62 -9.89
CA LYS A 22 0.09 10.40 -9.87
C LYS A 22 1.17 9.74 -9.02
N ALA A 23 0.79 9.20 -7.86
CA ALA A 23 1.72 8.51 -6.97
C ALA A 23 2.30 7.27 -7.65
N GLN A 24 1.49 6.48 -8.34
CA GLN A 24 1.96 5.31 -9.09
C GLN A 24 2.98 5.71 -10.16
N LYS A 25 2.76 6.81 -10.86
CA LYS A 25 3.73 7.33 -11.83
C LYS A 25 5.02 7.76 -11.16
N GLN A 26 4.94 8.44 -10.03
CA GLN A 26 6.12 8.89 -9.29
C GLN A 26 6.95 7.71 -8.79
N ILE A 27 6.30 6.65 -8.30
CA ILE A 27 6.99 5.43 -7.87
C ILE A 27 7.78 4.83 -9.04
N GLY A 28 7.18 4.76 -10.22
CA GLY A 28 7.85 4.22 -11.41
C GLY A 28 9.03 5.05 -11.90
N LYS A 29 9.14 6.31 -11.46
CA LYS A 29 10.24 7.21 -11.82
C LYS A 29 11.39 7.22 -10.81
N ILE A 30 11.24 6.54 -9.67
CA ILE A 30 12.31 6.46 -8.69
C ILE A 30 13.52 5.74 -9.31
N ARG A 31 14.70 6.35 -9.19
CA ARG A 31 15.94 5.72 -9.68
C ARG A 31 16.18 4.42 -8.90
N GLY A 32 16.38 3.32 -9.62
CA GLY A 32 16.56 2.00 -9.01
C GLY A 32 15.25 1.23 -8.83
N VAL A 33 14.14 1.76 -9.33
CA VAL A 33 12.83 1.12 -9.29
C VAL A 33 12.31 0.88 -10.70
N GLU A 34 11.78 -0.32 -10.92
CA GLU A 34 11.07 -0.69 -12.15
C GLU A 34 9.65 -1.06 -11.77
N LEU A 35 8.67 -0.37 -12.35
CA LEU A 35 7.26 -0.68 -12.12
C LEU A 35 6.88 -1.93 -12.89
N VAL A 36 6.35 -2.93 -12.20
CA VAL A 36 5.95 -4.21 -12.79
C VAL A 36 4.46 -4.23 -13.10
N ALA A 37 3.62 -3.84 -12.14
CA ALA A 37 2.16 -3.82 -12.31
C ALA A 37 1.50 -2.89 -11.31
N ASN A 38 0.38 -2.31 -11.72
CA ASN A 38 -0.51 -1.53 -10.86
C ASN A 38 -1.89 -2.20 -10.82
N SER A 39 -2.48 -2.30 -9.64
CA SER A 39 -3.86 -2.74 -9.51
C SER A 39 -4.82 -1.65 -10.00
N LYS A 40 -6.07 -2.03 -10.18
CA LYS A 40 -7.17 -1.07 -10.25
C LYS A 40 -7.27 -0.34 -8.91
N LYS A 41 -8.11 0.68 -8.87
CA LYS A 41 -8.40 1.41 -7.64
C LYS A 41 -9.61 0.79 -6.96
N TYR A 42 -9.59 0.79 -5.64
CA TYR A 42 -10.64 0.20 -4.80
C TYR A 42 -11.09 1.21 -3.77
N ARG A 43 -12.37 1.18 -3.44
CA ARG A 43 -12.93 1.98 -2.35
C ARG A 43 -13.01 1.13 -1.09
N SER A 44 -12.71 1.73 0.05
CA SER A 44 -12.91 1.10 1.35
C SER A 44 -13.36 2.14 2.37
N GLU A 45 -14.09 1.70 3.41
CA GLU A 45 -14.42 2.56 4.52
C GLU A 45 -13.15 2.86 5.34
N ALA A 46 -13.13 4.04 5.97
CA ALA A 46 -11.97 4.44 6.77
C ALA A 46 -11.78 3.52 7.97
N LEU A 47 -10.55 3.02 8.14
CA LEU A 47 -10.15 2.25 9.32
C LEU A 47 -9.51 3.21 10.32
N THR A 48 -10.09 3.29 11.53
CA THR A 48 -9.59 4.11 12.63
C THR A 48 -9.07 3.21 13.75
N GLU A 49 -8.49 3.81 14.79
CA GLU A 49 -8.05 3.06 15.96
C GLU A 49 -9.22 2.36 16.68
N ASN A 50 -10.46 2.82 16.47
CA ASN A 50 -11.69 2.24 17.00
C ASN A 50 -12.40 1.31 16.01
N GLY A 51 -11.73 0.92 14.93
CA GLY A 51 -12.29 0.09 13.87
C GLY A 51 -12.77 0.90 12.67
N ILE A 52 -13.66 0.31 11.87
CA ILE A 52 -14.22 0.95 10.69
C ILE A 52 -15.17 2.07 11.10
N ASP A 53 -14.99 3.26 10.52
CA ASP A 53 -15.86 4.40 10.77
C ASP A 53 -16.47 4.90 9.45
N PRO A 54 -17.76 4.59 9.20
CA PRO A 54 -18.41 4.99 7.95
C PRO A 54 -18.69 6.50 7.85
N ASN A 55 -18.48 7.26 8.93
CA ASN A 55 -18.65 8.71 8.93
C ASN A 55 -17.39 9.45 8.48
N GLN A 56 -16.26 8.75 8.38
CA GLN A 56 -15.03 9.32 7.84
C GLN A 56 -15.03 9.20 6.30
N PRO A 57 -14.29 10.07 5.58
CA PRO A 57 -14.17 9.92 4.13
C PRO A 57 -13.64 8.55 3.76
N GLU A 58 -14.23 7.95 2.73
CA GLU A 58 -13.76 6.68 2.19
C GLU A 58 -12.33 6.80 1.69
N TYR A 59 -11.57 5.72 1.80
CA TYR A 59 -10.27 5.60 1.16
C TYR A 59 -10.41 5.10 -0.27
N ILE A 60 -9.55 5.59 -1.14
CA ILE A 60 -9.24 4.95 -2.41
C ILE A 60 -7.89 4.27 -2.23
N ASN A 61 -7.81 3.00 -2.62
CA ASN A 61 -6.64 2.16 -2.40
C ASN A 61 -6.19 1.51 -3.70
N ALA A 62 -4.90 1.25 -3.80
CA ALA A 62 -4.33 0.47 -4.88
C ALA A 62 -3.05 -0.22 -4.39
N VAL A 63 -2.57 -1.17 -5.17
CA VAL A 63 -1.30 -1.85 -4.90
C VAL A 63 -0.45 -1.79 -6.16
N SER A 64 0.84 -1.58 -5.97
CA SER A 64 1.83 -1.61 -7.04
C SER A 64 2.88 -2.67 -6.75
N LEU A 65 3.24 -3.44 -7.78
CA LEU A 65 4.39 -4.34 -7.74
C LEU A 65 5.55 -3.63 -8.41
N ILE A 66 6.69 -3.64 -7.76
CA ILE A 66 7.93 -3.10 -8.31
C ILE A 66 9.07 -4.09 -8.15
N ASP A 67 10.10 -3.91 -8.96
CA ASP A 67 11.41 -4.52 -8.76
C ASP A 67 12.39 -3.41 -8.45
N THR A 68 13.26 -3.59 -7.46
CA THR A 68 14.18 -2.53 -7.05
C THR A 68 15.56 -3.06 -6.69
N THR A 69 16.57 -2.22 -6.94
CA THR A 69 17.94 -2.42 -6.48
C THR A 69 18.22 -1.66 -5.19
N LEU A 70 17.25 -0.86 -4.72
CA LEU A 70 17.39 -0.08 -3.48
C LEU A 70 17.26 -0.97 -2.26
N SER A 71 17.89 -0.55 -1.14
CA SER A 71 17.64 -1.16 0.17
C SER A 71 16.25 -0.78 0.68
N PRO A 72 15.69 -1.53 1.64
CA PRO A 72 14.41 -1.16 2.24
C PRO A 72 14.39 0.25 2.80
N LYS A 73 15.44 0.66 3.48
CA LYS A 73 15.57 2.00 4.07
C LYS A 73 15.58 3.10 3.02
N LYS A 74 16.31 2.89 1.92
CA LYS A 74 16.35 3.85 0.81
C LYS A 74 15.01 3.94 0.11
N LEU A 75 14.37 2.81 -0.14
CA LEU A 75 13.04 2.82 -0.74
C LEU A 75 12.05 3.58 0.13
N LEU A 76 12.05 3.31 1.44
CA LEU A 76 11.18 4.03 2.39
C LEU A 76 11.41 5.54 2.30
N SER A 77 12.66 5.98 2.26
CA SER A 77 13.00 7.40 2.13
C SER A 77 12.43 8.03 0.85
N ARG A 78 12.50 7.32 -0.26
CA ARG A 78 11.95 7.80 -1.54
C ARG A 78 10.41 7.86 -1.50
N LEU A 79 9.77 6.87 -0.88
CA LEU A 79 8.32 6.89 -0.72
C LEU A 79 7.86 8.02 0.19
N ASN A 80 8.60 8.30 1.26
CA ASN A 80 8.31 9.44 2.15
C ASN A 80 8.42 10.78 1.40
N GLU A 81 9.38 10.93 0.50
CA GLU A 81 9.50 12.12 -0.34
C GLU A 81 8.26 12.31 -1.21
N ILE A 82 7.74 11.23 -1.78
CA ILE A 82 6.50 11.28 -2.59
C ILE A 82 5.32 11.71 -1.71
N GLU A 83 5.15 11.09 -0.53
CA GLU A 83 4.09 11.48 0.39
C GLU A 83 4.15 12.97 0.73
N ASN A 84 5.34 13.49 0.98
CA ASN A 84 5.54 14.91 1.30
C ASN A 84 5.14 15.83 0.14
N LYS A 85 5.38 15.42 -1.10
CA LYS A 85 4.95 16.19 -2.29
C LYS A 85 3.43 16.29 -2.40
N PHE A 86 2.70 15.35 -1.83
CA PHE A 86 1.23 15.36 -1.82
C PHE A 86 0.65 15.97 -0.54
N GLY A 87 1.47 16.70 0.23
CA GLY A 87 1.00 17.48 1.36
C GLY A 87 0.69 16.67 2.62
N ARG A 88 1.36 15.54 2.83
CA ARG A 88 1.16 14.75 4.04
C ARG A 88 1.51 15.55 5.29
N VAL A 89 0.57 15.65 6.22
CA VAL A 89 0.78 16.26 7.55
C VAL A 89 0.73 15.16 8.60
N ARG A 90 1.82 14.98 9.35
CA ARG A 90 1.92 13.96 10.39
C ARG A 90 1.46 14.53 11.73
N SER A 91 0.17 14.81 11.88
CA SER A 91 -0.37 15.42 13.09
C SER A 91 -0.86 14.39 14.11
N ALA A 92 -1.46 13.29 13.66
CA ALA A 92 -1.99 12.25 14.54
C ALA A 92 -1.98 10.90 13.84
N LYS A 93 -1.82 9.83 14.64
CA LYS A 93 -1.98 8.46 14.16
C LYS A 93 -3.44 8.26 13.72
N TRP A 94 -3.65 7.61 12.59
CA TRP A 94 -4.98 7.35 12.00
C TRP A 94 -5.74 8.59 11.50
N ALA A 95 -5.11 9.77 11.48
CA ALA A 95 -5.70 10.96 10.89
C ALA A 95 -5.85 10.80 9.38
N ALA A 96 -6.84 11.49 8.79
CA ALA A 96 -7.05 11.53 7.34
C ALA A 96 -5.79 12.05 6.62
N ARG A 97 -5.46 11.44 5.47
CA ARG A 97 -4.22 11.74 4.74
C ARG A 97 -4.46 11.86 3.25
N THR A 98 -3.76 12.82 2.64
CA THR A 98 -3.80 12.98 1.19
C THR A 98 -3.25 11.74 0.49
N LEU A 99 -2.12 11.21 0.97
CA LEU A 99 -1.49 10.02 0.40
C LEU A 99 -0.73 9.26 1.48
N ASP A 100 -0.89 7.94 1.47
CA ASP A 100 -0.17 7.02 2.34
C ASP A 100 0.45 5.93 1.48
N LEU A 101 1.75 5.70 1.64
CA LEU A 101 2.51 4.68 0.90
C LEU A 101 3.18 3.73 1.90
N ASP A 102 2.81 2.45 1.83
CA ASP A 102 3.35 1.44 2.73
C ASP A 102 4.08 0.34 1.96
N ILE A 103 5.24 -0.06 2.45
CA ILE A 103 5.94 -1.26 1.97
C ILE A 103 5.30 -2.45 2.67
N ILE A 104 4.68 -3.33 1.89
CA ILE A 104 3.98 -4.51 2.44
C ILE A 104 4.94 -5.69 2.57
N ILE A 105 5.64 -6.04 1.49
CA ILE A 105 6.74 -7.00 1.51
C ILE A 105 7.92 -6.44 0.74
N PHE A 106 9.10 -6.92 1.08
CA PHE A 106 10.35 -6.63 0.37
C PHE A 106 11.06 -7.95 0.13
N GLY A 107 10.71 -8.61 -0.99
CA GLY A 107 11.14 -9.98 -1.24
C GLY A 107 10.69 -10.90 -0.10
N THR A 108 11.62 -11.65 0.46
CA THR A 108 11.38 -12.49 1.64
C THR A 108 12.03 -11.92 2.90
N SER A 109 12.45 -10.66 2.86
CA SER A 109 13.14 -10.00 3.98
C SER A 109 12.23 -9.77 5.17
N ILE A 110 12.81 -9.86 6.36
CA ILE A 110 12.19 -9.49 7.62
C ILE A 110 12.97 -8.30 8.16
N VAL A 111 12.30 -7.18 8.39
CA VAL A 111 12.92 -5.96 8.90
C VAL A 111 12.13 -5.45 10.10
N GLU A 112 12.80 -5.23 11.22
CA GLU A 112 12.20 -4.72 12.45
C GLU A 112 13.08 -3.59 12.99
N THR A 113 12.70 -2.35 12.66
CA THR A 113 13.36 -1.14 13.17
C THR A 113 12.32 -0.17 13.69
N LYS A 114 12.76 0.93 14.31
CA LYS A 114 11.84 1.97 14.79
C LYS A 114 11.04 2.61 13.67
N SER A 115 11.63 2.72 12.48
CA SER A 115 11.02 3.42 11.35
C SER A 115 10.38 2.49 10.32
N LEU A 116 10.64 1.18 10.38
CA LEU A 116 10.23 0.26 9.31
C LEU A 116 10.04 -1.16 9.83
N SER A 117 8.86 -1.71 9.59
CA SER A 117 8.55 -3.11 9.83
C SER A 117 8.13 -3.77 8.51
N ILE A 118 8.83 -4.82 8.11
CA ILE A 118 8.56 -5.61 6.90
C ILE A 118 8.55 -7.09 7.30
N PRO A 119 7.53 -7.86 6.93
CA PRO A 119 6.27 -7.46 6.28
C PRO A 119 5.48 -6.47 7.13
N HIS A 120 4.62 -5.69 6.47
CA HIS A 120 3.76 -4.74 7.19
C HIS A 120 2.94 -5.50 8.24
N PRO A 121 2.98 -5.07 9.52
CA PRO A 121 2.46 -5.89 10.63
C PRO A 121 0.95 -6.12 10.61
N ARG A 122 0.20 -5.29 9.89
CA ARG A 122 -1.26 -5.39 9.81
C ARG A 122 -1.78 -5.77 8.43
N ALA A 123 -0.90 -6.09 7.48
CA ALA A 123 -1.30 -6.39 6.10
C ALA A 123 -2.30 -7.54 6.04
N HIS A 124 -2.11 -8.59 6.85
CA HIS A 124 -2.96 -9.77 6.85
C HIS A 124 -4.42 -9.49 7.26
N GLU A 125 -4.69 -8.35 7.88
CA GLU A 125 -6.01 -7.93 8.34
C GLU A 125 -6.70 -6.96 7.37
N ARG A 126 -6.00 -6.51 6.32
CA ARG A 126 -6.44 -5.39 5.48
C ARG A 126 -6.88 -5.84 4.10
N ALA A 127 -8.21 -5.95 3.91
CA ALA A 127 -8.78 -6.28 2.61
C ALA A 127 -8.32 -5.31 1.52
N PHE A 128 -8.16 -4.02 1.85
CA PHE A 128 -7.72 -2.99 0.90
C PHE A 128 -6.24 -3.09 0.51
N VAL A 129 -5.51 -4.03 1.08
CA VAL A 129 -4.16 -4.43 0.66
C VAL A 129 -4.23 -5.76 -0.08
N LEU A 130 -4.88 -6.76 0.52
CA LEU A 130 -4.86 -8.14 0.02
C LEU A 130 -5.62 -8.30 -1.29
N ILE A 131 -6.80 -7.69 -1.42
CA ILE A 131 -7.64 -7.82 -2.62
C ILE A 131 -6.98 -7.17 -3.84
N PRO A 132 -6.52 -5.91 -3.80
CA PRO A 132 -5.79 -5.33 -4.93
C PRO A 132 -4.50 -6.09 -5.27
N TRP A 133 -3.81 -6.62 -4.26
CA TRP A 133 -2.59 -7.40 -4.48
C TRP A 133 -2.88 -8.67 -5.27
N LEU A 134 -3.94 -9.42 -4.87
CA LEU A 134 -4.34 -10.64 -5.58
C LEU A 134 -4.72 -10.38 -7.03
N GLU A 135 -5.31 -9.23 -7.33
CA GLU A 135 -5.67 -8.87 -8.70
C GLU A 135 -4.47 -8.91 -9.64
N ILE A 136 -3.32 -8.43 -9.18
CA ILE A 136 -2.10 -8.31 -10.01
C ILE A 136 -1.08 -9.42 -9.75
N ASP A 137 -1.30 -10.25 -8.72
CA ASP A 137 -0.43 -11.38 -8.38
C ASP A 137 -1.25 -12.48 -7.69
N PRO A 138 -1.94 -13.33 -8.49
CA PRO A 138 -2.76 -14.42 -7.93
C PRO A 138 -2.00 -15.42 -7.07
N GLU A 139 -0.67 -15.54 -7.27
CA GLU A 139 0.20 -16.45 -6.51
C GLU A 139 0.87 -15.77 -5.32
N ALA A 140 0.40 -14.58 -4.94
CA ALA A 140 1.01 -13.77 -3.87
C ALA A 140 1.10 -14.52 -2.55
N VAL A 141 2.24 -14.33 -1.88
CA VAL A 141 2.51 -14.87 -0.53
C VAL A 141 2.93 -13.71 0.38
N LEU A 142 2.26 -13.59 1.50
CA LEU A 142 2.67 -12.65 2.55
C LEU A 142 3.73 -13.34 3.40
N THR A 143 4.96 -12.86 3.30
CA THR A 143 6.13 -13.44 3.94
C THR A 143 5.89 -13.74 5.42
N GLY A 144 6.14 -14.98 5.83
CA GLY A 144 5.98 -15.41 7.23
C GLY A 144 4.54 -15.62 7.67
N VAL A 145 3.55 -15.39 6.82
CA VAL A 145 2.12 -15.54 7.15
C VAL A 145 1.44 -16.59 6.29
N GLY A 146 1.52 -16.45 4.96
CA GLY A 146 0.95 -17.45 4.06
C GLY A 146 0.41 -16.88 2.75
N PRO A 147 -0.23 -17.73 1.94
CA PRO A 147 -0.81 -17.31 0.67
C PRO A 147 -1.87 -16.23 0.84
N VAL A 148 -1.76 -15.17 0.07
CA VAL A 148 -2.69 -14.03 0.15
C VAL A 148 -4.11 -14.45 -0.21
N GLY A 149 -4.26 -15.36 -1.17
CA GLY A 149 -5.58 -15.90 -1.54
C GLY A 149 -6.32 -16.54 -0.37
N GLU A 150 -5.63 -17.25 0.50
CA GLU A 150 -6.22 -17.84 1.70
C GLU A 150 -6.56 -16.76 2.74
N LEU A 151 -5.67 -15.79 2.92
CA LEU A 151 -5.89 -14.71 3.87
C LEU A 151 -7.08 -13.83 3.50
N ALA A 152 -7.31 -13.63 2.20
CA ALA A 152 -8.36 -12.76 1.68
C ALA A 152 -9.69 -13.46 1.46
N LYS A 153 -9.80 -14.73 1.80
CA LYS A 153 -10.90 -15.63 1.45
C LYS A 153 -12.31 -15.06 1.69
N ASP A 154 -12.55 -14.35 2.76
CA ASP A 154 -13.88 -13.83 3.09
C ASP A 154 -13.91 -12.29 3.13
N MET A 155 -12.99 -11.66 2.42
CA MET A 155 -12.81 -10.20 2.47
C MET A 155 -13.39 -9.42 1.29
N ASP A 156 -13.95 -10.10 0.29
CA ASP A 156 -14.43 -9.46 -0.95
C ASP A 156 -15.46 -8.35 -0.72
N SER A 157 -16.29 -8.49 0.32
CA SER A 157 -17.33 -7.50 0.64
C SER A 157 -16.80 -6.24 1.34
N LEU A 158 -15.53 -6.21 1.68
CA LEU A 158 -14.94 -5.10 2.44
C LEU A 158 -14.35 -4.01 1.55
N VAL A 159 -14.21 -4.25 0.27
CA VAL A 159 -13.69 -3.31 -0.71
C VAL A 159 -14.49 -3.37 -2.01
N TRP A 160 -14.50 -2.27 -2.76
CA TRP A 160 -15.24 -2.15 -4.01
C TRP A 160 -14.32 -1.62 -5.11
N VAL A 161 -14.23 -2.38 -6.22
CA VAL A 161 -13.42 -1.94 -7.35
C VAL A 161 -14.06 -0.73 -8.02
N ILE A 162 -13.23 0.23 -8.42
CA ILE A 162 -13.66 1.39 -9.20
C ILE A 162 -13.45 1.03 -10.67
N PRO A 163 -14.52 1.06 -11.48
CA PRO A 163 -14.42 0.72 -12.90
C PRO A 163 -13.59 1.71 -13.69
#